data_e0731f1f5710328744d039e7d7ddc830
#
_entry.id   e0731f1f5710328744d039e7d7ddc830
#
_cell.length_a   1.000
_cell.length_b   1.000
_cell.length_c   1.000
_cell.angle_alpha   90.00
_cell.angle_beta   90.00
_cell.angle_gamma   90.00
#
_symmetry.space_group_name_H-M   'P 1'
#
loop_
_entity.id
_entity.type
_entity.pdbx_description
1 polymer ?
#
loop_
_entity_poly.entity_id
_entity_poly.type
_entity_poly.pdbx_seq_one_letter_code
_entity_poly.pdbx_strand_id
1 'polypeptide(L)'
;MGNIRVEGKKIIYQRKDELTIIEPYGMNCLRCRSTKNSKILDKNWTVLPPATADDCHIECDGRFATITNGAMKATIDAGQIWYGGIITYFKKDTPVLHTRFEGDYSNRNQHIEGDHYKISVIFDANEGEHFYGIGQEQVDLFDRKGSTSQIIHYNTKSTVPVLYSSLGYGFFWNNPSPGRCETTNNHTMWVADSAYQADYLVYADKTPAAVLKKYCDLTGYAPQFPKWAAGFWQSKLRYESQDEVLEVCREYKKRGIDIAAIVIDYFHWTEQGEWKFDPKYWPDPKAMWDELKEMGIEPVVSVWPTTNPKSENYFEMSEANMLIRTENGQYGTFDFYGQQTFIDPTNPATGPYVWKILKKNYYDYGIRNFWLDEA
;
A
#
# COMPACT_ATOMS: atom_id res chain seq x y z
N MET A 1 32.50 0.16 -16.64
CA MET A 1 32.55 -0.22 -15.22
C MET A 1 31.65 0.73 -14.46
N GLY A 2 30.97 0.25 -13.45
CA GLY A 2 30.31 1.11 -12.47
C GLY A 2 31.34 1.76 -11.55
N ASN A 3 30.95 2.84 -10.90
CA ASN A 3 31.75 3.54 -9.89
C ASN A 3 30.99 3.55 -8.57
N ILE A 4 31.70 3.23 -7.50
CA ILE A 4 31.15 3.29 -6.15
C ILE A 4 31.78 4.49 -5.43
N ARG A 5 30.95 5.30 -4.79
CA ARG A 5 31.36 6.38 -3.90
C ARG A 5 30.53 6.38 -2.62
N VAL A 6 31.06 6.99 -1.59
CA VAL A 6 30.39 7.13 -0.29
C VAL A 6 30.07 8.61 -0.06
N GLU A 7 28.82 8.89 0.26
CA GLU A 7 28.37 10.23 0.64
C GLU A 7 27.62 10.16 1.99
N GLY A 8 28.25 10.65 3.03
CA GLY A 8 27.73 10.52 4.40
C GLY A 8 27.59 9.04 4.80
N LYS A 9 26.37 8.62 5.14
CA LYS A 9 26.03 7.22 5.50
C LYS A 9 25.43 6.45 4.31
N LYS A 10 25.76 6.82 3.05
CA LYS A 10 25.20 6.20 1.85
C LYS A 10 26.29 5.64 0.95
N ILE A 11 26.07 4.46 0.42
CA ILE A 11 26.79 3.94 -0.74
C ILE A 11 26.02 4.36 -1.98
N ILE A 12 26.72 4.97 -2.93
CA ILE A 12 26.17 5.36 -4.23
C ILE A 12 26.94 4.60 -5.30
N TYR A 13 26.22 3.74 -6.02
CA TYR A 13 26.71 3.06 -7.19
C TYR A 13 26.15 3.74 -8.44
N GLN A 14 27.05 4.18 -9.31
CA GLN A 14 26.70 4.82 -10.57
C GLN A 14 27.28 4.03 -11.74
N ARG A 15 26.41 3.60 -12.60
CA ARG A 15 26.73 3.09 -13.93
C ARG A 15 26.16 4.07 -14.97
N LYS A 16 26.56 3.95 -16.25
CA LYS A 16 26.09 4.85 -17.32
C LYS A 16 24.56 4.97 -17.37
N ASP A 17 23.88 3.86 -17.12
CA ASP A 17 22.44 3.67 -17.28
C ASP A 17 21.71 3.31 -15.97
N GLU A 18 22.37 3.39 -14.82
CA GLU A 18 21.77 3.03 -13.54
C GLU A 18 22.40 3.79 -12.38
N LEU A 19 21.58 4.27 -11.49
CA LEU A 19 21.94 4.88 -10.21
C LEU A 19 21.32 4.05 -9.08
N THR A 20 22.15 3.51 -8.19
CA THR A 20 21.70 2.76 -7.01
C THR A 20 22.23 3.41 -5.74
N ILE A 21 21.38 3.55 -4.72
CA ILE A 21 21.71 4.05 -3.39
C ILE A 21 21.36 2.99 -2.36
N ILE A 22 22.33 2.65 -1.50
CA ILE A 22 22.10 1.82 -0.30
C ILE A 22 22.39 2.68 0.91
N GLU A 23 21.42 2.77 1.82
CA GLU A 23 21.50 3.62 3.00
C GLU A 23 20.86 2.96 4.22
N PRO A 24 21.30 3.32 5.46
CA PRO A 24 20.63 2.86 6.68
C PRO A 24 19.25 3.51 6.78
N TYR A 25 18.27 2.73 7.26
CA TYR A 25 16.91 3.23 7.44
C TYR A 25 16.31 2.75 8.78
N GLY A 26 16.69 3.42 9.85
CA GLY A 26 16.50 2.92 11.22
C GLY A 26 17.47 1.79 11.58
N MET A 27 17.39 1.28 12.80
CA MET A 27 18.29 0.23 13.31
C MET A 27 18.02 -1.11 12.60
N ASN A 28 19.09 -1.85 12.27
CA ASN A 28 19.03 -3.17 11.63
C ASN A 28 18.25 -3.18 10.28
N CYS A 29 18.22 -2.07 9.57
CA CYS A 29 17.50 -1.94 8.31
C CYS A 29 18.34 -1.18 7.28
N LEU A 30 18.36 -1.68 6.04
CA LEU A 30 18.97 -1.04 4.90
C LEU A 30 17.89 -0.80 3.83
N ARG A 31 17.86 0.40 3.27
CA ARG A 31 17.02 0.77 2.13
C ARG A 31 17.87 0.78 0.87
N CYS A 32 17.39 0.14 -0.17
CA CYS A 32 17.99 0.18 -1.48
C CYS A 32 17.01 0.83 -2.48
N ARG A 33 17.51 1.82 -3.19
CA ARG A 33 16.78 2.47 -4.28
C ARG A 33 17.62 2.45 -5.55
N SER A 34 17.00 2.08 -6.68
CA SER A 34 17.69 2.01 -7.97
C SER A 34 16.81 2.55 -9.08
N THR A 35 17.40 3.32 -10.00
CA THR A 35 16.68 3.90 -11.14
C THR A 35 17.58 4.00 -12.38
N LYS A 36 16.96 3.99 -13.57
CA LYS A 36 17.58 4.37 -14.82
C LYS A 36 17.48 5.87 -15.13
N ASN A 37 16.72 6.59 -14.34
CA ASN A 37 16.60 8.05 -14.44
C ASN A 37 17.84 8.75 -13.87
N SER A 38 17.98 10.03 -14.12
CA SER A 38 19.15 10.83 -13.72
C SER A 38 19.29 11.01 -12.21
N LYS A 39 18.21 10.79 -11.44
CA LYS A 39 18.17 10.96 -9.99
C LYS A 39 17.20 10.00 -9.32
N ILE A 40 17.47 9.68 -8.06
CA ILE A 40 16.53 9.01 -7.17
C ILE A 40 15.52 10.05 -6.65
N LEU A 41 14.23 9.69 -6.65
CA LEU A 41 13.20 10.49 -5.99
C LEU A 41 13.23 10.23 -4.48
N ASP A 42 13.32 11.30 -3.70
CA ASP A 42 13.24 11.21 -2.24
C ASP A 42 11.79 11.37 -1.77
N LYS A 43 10.90 10.53 -2.32
CA LYS A 43 9.50 10.42 -1.91
C LYS A 43 9.32 9.20 -1.01
N ASN A 44 8.63 9.40 0.08
CA ASN A 44 8.21 8.34 0.99
C ASN A 44 6.70 8.17 0.87
N TRP A 45 6.26 7.11 0.20
CA TRP A 45 4.83 6.83 0.01
C TRP A 45 4.22 6.18 1.25
N THR A 46 4.97 5.25 1.87
CA THR A 46 4.47 4.42 2.97
C THR A 46 5.39 4.37 4.17
N VAL A 47 6.65 4.80 4.03
CA VAL A 47 7.62 4.77 5.12
C VAL A 47 7.71 6.11 5.83
N LEU A 48 7.77 6.06 7.15
CA LEU A 48 8.02 7.21 8.02
C LEU A 48 9.50 7.63 7.91
N PRO A 49 9.85 8.88 8.23
CA PRO A 49 11.24 9.26 8.39
C PRO A 49 11.94 8.31 9.37
N PRO A 50 13.15 7.81 9.04
CA PRO A 50 13.82 6.84 9.89
C PRO A 50 14.22 7.48 11.23
N ALA A 51 14.06 6.72 12.30
CA ALA A 51 14.79 7.02 13.53
C ALA A 51 16.29 6.95 13.24
N THR A 52 17.10 7.78 13.89
CA THR A 52 18.56 7.86 13.66
C THR A 52 19.22 6.49 13.80
N ALA A 53 19.98 6.09 12.77
CA ALA A 53 20.84 4.90 12.81
C ALA A 53 22.25 5.36 13.20
N ASP A 54 22.62 5.19 14.46
CA ASP A 54 23.91 5.70 14.96
C ASP A 54 25.09 4.75 14.65
N ASP A 55 24.84 3.45 14.49
CA ASP A 55 25.89 2.41 14.30
C ASP A 55 26.11 2.02 12.82
N CYS A 56 25.96 2.96 11.89
CA CYS A 56 26.23 2.66 10.50
C CYS A 56 27.72 2.82 10.18
N HIS A 57 28.34 1.76 9.68
CA HIS A 57 29.74 1.74 9.23
C HIS A 57 29.80 1.40 7.74
N ILE A 58 30.66 2.13 6.99
CA ILE A 58 30.85 1.90 5.56
C ILE A 58 32.35 1.74 5.27
N GLU A 59 32.69 0.70 4.51
CA GLU A 59 34.01 0.49 3.93
C GLU A 59 33.87 0.49 2.40
N CYS A 60 34.83 1.13 1.70
CA CYS A 60 34.80 1.23 0.25
C CYS A 60 36.20 1.34 -0.30
N ASP A 61 36.54 0.53 -1.30
CA ASP A 61 37.80 0.60 -2.05
C ASP A 61 37.63 1.13 -3.48
N GLY A 62 36.41 1.59 -3.83
CA GLY A 62 36.06 2.07 -5.17
C GLY A 62 35.48 0.98 -6.09
N ARG A 63 35.77 -0.28 -5.86
CA ARG A 63 35.19 -1.44 -6.57
C ARG A 63 34.19 -2.18 -5.71
N PHE A 64 34.52 -2.38 -4.47
CA PHE A 64 33.66 -3.01 -3.47
C PHE A 64 33.29 -2.01 -2.39
N ALA A 65 32.07 -2.09 -1.93
CA ALA A 65 31.70 -1.39 -0.71
C ALA A 65 30.85 -2.30 0.18
N THR A 66 31.00 -2.07 1.47
CA THR A 66 30.22 -2.74 2.52
C THR A 66 29.56 -1.67 3.37
N ILE A 67 28.30 -1.85 3.67
CA ILE A 67 27.56 -1.06 4.65
C ILE A 67 27.03 -1.98 5.75
N THR A 68 27.33 -1.65 6.99
CA THR A 68 26.84 -2.37 8.17
C THR A 68 25.98 -1.44 9.00
N ASN A 69 24.78 -1.89 9.34
CA ASN A 69 23.83 -1.17 10.20
C ASN A 69 23.23 -2.15 11.21
N GLY A 70 23.86 -2.27 12.36
CA GLY A 70 23.50 -3.24 13.39
C GLY A 70 23.61 -4.68 12.90
N ALA A 71 22.48 -5.41 12.92
CA ALA A 71 22.41 -6.80 12.45
C ALA A 71 22.36 -6.97 10.93
N MET A 72 22.13 -5.89 10.18
CA MET A 72 22.09 -5.91 8.72
C MET A 72 23.40 -5.42 8.12
N LYS A 73 23.90 -6.15 7.14
CA LYS A 73 25.06 -5.79 6.33
C LYS A 73 24.71 -5.98 4.86
N ALA A 74 25.18 -5.11 4.01
CA ALA A 74 25.14 -5.31 2.56
C ALA A 74 26.51 -5.05 1.96
N THR A 75 26.86 -5.84 0.93
CA THR A 75 28.01 -5.61 0.07
C THR A 75 27.55 -5.32 -1.34
N ILE A 76 28.24 -4.45 -2.03
CA ILE A 76 28.04 -4.20 -3.45
C ILE A 76 29.35 -4.31 -4.21
N ASP A 77 29.32 -5.05 -5.33
CA ASP A 77 30.42 -5.16 -6.28
C ASP A 77 30.11 -4.33 -7.53
N ALA A 78 30.94 -3.35 -7.86
CA ALA A 78 30.82 -2.58 -9.09
C ALA A 78 30.99 -3.44 -10.35
N GLY A 79 31.55 -4.62 -10.21
CA GLY A 79 31.62 -5.66 -11.24
C GLY A 79 32.53 -5.37 -12.38
N GLN A 80 32.49 -6.27 -13.35
CA GLN A 80 33.14 -6.12 -14.64
C GLN A 80 32.22 -5.38 -15.63
N ILE A 81 32.70 -5.13 -16.85
CA ILE A 81 31.98 -4.36 -17.88
C ILE A 81 30.57 -4.87 -18.14
N TRP A 82 30.33 -6.16 -17.98
CA TRP A 82 29.05 -6.82 -18.29
C TRP A 82 28.18 -7.10 -17.05
N TYR A 83 28.76 -7.13 -15.87
CA TYR A 83 28.09 -7.49 -14.61
C TYR A 83 28.45 -6.45 -13.56
N GLY A 84 27.49 -5.73 -13.06
CA GLY A 84 27.74 -4.74 -12.03
C GLY A 84 26.53 -4.46 -11.15
N GLY A 85 26.81 -3.93 -9.97
CA GLY A 85 25.76 -3.62 -9.01
C GLY A 85 25.16 -4.86 -8.33
N ILE A 86 25.92 -5.95 -8.22
CA ILE A 86 25.52 -7.15 -7.48
C ILE A 86 25.57 -6.83 -5.99
N ILE A 87 24.44 -7.00 -5.32
CA ILE A 87 24.27 -6.72 -3.91
C ILE A 87 24.02 -8.03 -3.17
N THR A 88 24.78 -8.24 -2.09
CA THR A 88 24.54 -9.34 -1.14
C THR A 88 24.16 -8.77 0.21
N TYR A 89 23.04 -9.19 0.75
CA TYR A 89 22.60 -8.83 2.09
C TYR A 89 22.94 -9.96 3.07
N PHE A 90 23.33 -9.56 4.28
CA PHE A 90 23.70 -10.49 5.35
C PHE A 90 22.92 -10.12 6.60
N LYS A 91 22.47 -11.16 7.29
CA LYS A 91 22.07 -11.06 8.70
C LYS A 91 23.29 -11.41 9.55
N LYS A 92 23.92 -10.40 10.15
CA LYS A 92 25.27 -10.50 10.70
C LYS A 92 26.26 -10.93 9.60
N ASP A 93 26.81 -12.15 9.70
CA ASP A 93 27.76 -12.67 8.72
C ASP A 93 27.18 -13.77 7.80
N THR A 94 25.91 -14.10 7.99
CA THR A 94 25.21 -15.10 7.15
C THR A 94 24.56 -14.41 5.96
N PRO A 95 24.90 -14.75 4.71
CA PRO A 95 24.22 -14.23 3.54
C PRO A 95 22.77 -14.70 3.53
N VAL A 96 21.84 -13.78 3.25
CA VAL A 96 20.40 -14.05 3.23
C VAL A 96 19.72 -13.68 1.92
N LEU A 97 20.25 -12.70 1.19
CA LEU A 97 19.78 -12.32 -0.14
C LEU A 97 20.97 -11.98 -1.02
N HIS A 98 20.94 -12.47 -2.24
CA HIS A 98 21.96 -12.19 -3.25
C HIS A 98 21.25 -11.79 -4.56
N THR A 99 21.51 -10.56 -5.06
CA THR A 99 20.88 -10.13 -6.31
C THR A 99 21.41 -10.95 -7.45
N ARG A 100 20.49 -11.54 -8.21
CA ARG A 100 20.80 -12.34 -9.38
C ARG A 100 20.91 -11.46 -10.61
N PHE A 101 21.96 -11.67 -11.37
CA PHE A 101 22.08 -11.09 -12.70
C PHE A 101 21.47 -12.07 -13.73
N GLU A 102 20.39 -11.70 -14.36
CA GLU A 102 19.89 -12.41 -15.53
C GLU A 102 20.36 -11.66 -16.78
N GLY A 103 21.22 -12.29 -17.55
CA GLY A 103 22.11 -11.80 -18.60
C GLY A 103 21.55 -10.91 -19.71
N ASP A 104 20.33 -10.43 -19.64
CA ASP A 104 19.78 -9.47 -20.58
C ASP A 104 19.49 -8.14 -19.91
N TYR A 105 20.22 -7.12 -20.28
CA TYR A 105 20.10 -5.75 -19.79
C TYR A 105 18.72 -5.14 -19.96
N SER A 106 17.96 -5.61 -20.96
CA SER A 106 16.67 -5.08 -21.32
C SER A 106 15.56 -5.50 -20.37
N ASN A 107 15.72 -6.62 -19.67
CA ASN A 107 14.63 -7.25 -18.93
C ASN A 107 14.46 -6.75 -17.49
N ARG A 108 15.53 -6.21 -16.89
CA ARG A 108 15.49 -5.74 -15.49
C ARG A 108 14.71 -4.44 -15.32
N ASN A 109 14.83 -3.54 -16.28
CA ASN A 109 14.13 -2.25 -16.30
C ASN A 109 13.67 -1.97 -17.74
N GLN A 110 12.49 -2.42 -18.07
CA GLN A 110 11.90 -2.18 -19.39
C GLN A 110 11.20 -0.83 -19.40
N HIS A 111 11.60 0.07 -20.29
CA HIS A 111 10.94 1.37 -20.46
C HIS A 111 9.48 1.17 -20.86
N ILE A 112 8.59 1.90 -20.20
CA ILE A 112 7.15 1.91 -20.48
C ILE A 112 6.79 3.22 -21.13
N GLU A 113 6.85 4.32 -20.38
CA GLU A 113 6.49 5.65 -20.85
C GLU A 113 7.18 6.74 -20.02
N GLY A 114 7.63 7.81 -20.66
CA GLY A 114 8.24 8.96 -19.97
C GLY A 114 9.45 8.54 -19.14
N ASP A 115 9.34 8.69 -17.84
CA ASP A 115 10.36 8.33 -16.85
C ASP A 115 10.01 7.05 -16.04
N HIS A 116 9.02 6.28 -16.51
CA HIS A 116 8.57 5.04 -15.86
C HIS A 116 9.05 3.79 -16.59
N TYR A 117 9.33 2.78 -15.80
CA TYR A 117 9.86 1.48 -16.21
C TYR A 117 9.09 0.35 -15.55
N LYS A 118 8.94 -0.76 -16.25
CA LYS A 118 8.68 -2.04 -15.60
C LYS A 118 9.98 -2.49 -14.96
N ILE A 119 9.95 -2.63 -13.64
CA ILE A 119 11.14 -2.87 -12.83
C ILE A 119 11.07 -4.28 -12.23
N SER A 120 12.18 -5.02 -12.32
CA SER A 120 12.33 -6.32 -11.67
C SER A 120 13.56 -6.33 -10.76
N VAL A 121 13.42 -6.83 -9.54
CA VAL A 121 14.53 -7.12 -8.63
C VAL A 121 14.49 -8.60 -8.31
N ILE A 122 15.58 -9.32 -8.62
CA ILE A 122 15.66 -10.77 -8.55
C ILE A 122 16.78 -11.14 -7.60
N PHE A 123 16.49 -12.09 -6.70
CA PHE A 123 17.44 -12.68 -5.78
C PHE A 123 17.52 -14.19 -6.00
N ASP A 124 18.69 -14.77 -5.77
CA ASP A 124 18.84 -16.22 -5.72
C ASP A 124 17.98 -16.83 -4.60
N ALA A 125 17.45 -18.01 -4.84
CA ALA A 125 16.74 -18.73 -3.80
C ALA A 125 17.72 -19.42 -2.86
N ASN A 126 17.41 -19.38 -1.56
CA ASN A 126 18.12 -20.21 -0.58
C ASN A 126 17.40 -21.55 -0.42
N GLU A 127 18.17 -22.62 -0.26
CA GLU A 127 17.65 -23.96 0.04
C GLU A 127 16.99 -23.97 1.42
N GLY A 128 15.83 -24.61 1.54
CA GLY A 128 15.09 -24.71 2.80
C GLY A 128 14.52 -23.41 3.34
N GLU A 129 14.55 -22.33 2.58
CA GLU A 129 13.92 -21.06 2.97
C GLU A 129 12.42 -21.10 2.76
N HIS A 130 11.68 -20.62 3.75
CA HIS A 130 10.22 -20.46 3.74
C HIS A 130 9.86 -18.98 3.88
N PHE A 131 8.74 -18.58 3.26
CA PHE A 131 8.28 -17.20 3.24
C PHE A 131 6.86 -17.06 3.77
N TYR A 132 6.63 -16.02 4.55
CA TYR A 132 5.32 -15.69 5.13
C TYR A 132 5.01 -14.20 4.89
N GLY A 133 3.76 -13.88 4.57
CA GLY A 133 3.35 -12.49 4.35
C GLY A 133 2.50 -12.27 3.10
N ILE A 134 2.72 -11.16 2.40
CA ILE A 134 1.98 -10.66 1.22
C ILE A 134 0.56 -10.18 1.55
N GLY A 135 0.17 -10.12 2.82
CA GLY A 135 -1.17 -9.70 3.21
C GLY A 135 -2.18 -10.82 3.18
N GLN A 136 -3.42 -10.49 2.83
CA GLN A 136 -4.54 -11.43 2.84
C GLN A 136 -4.98 -11.76 1.41
N GLU A 137 -5.00 -13.04 1.09
CA GLU A 137 -5.48 -13.60 -0.17
C GLU A 137 -6.50 -14.72 0.12
N GLN A 138 -7.38 -15.00 -0.85
CA GLN A 138 -8.35 -16.10 -0.76
C GLN A 138 -7.75 -17.45 -1.16
N VAL A 139 -6.51 -17.70 -0.77
CA VAL A 139 -5.82 -18.97 -1.00
C VAL A 139 -5.34 -19.53 0.32
N ASP A 140 -5.53 -20.81 0.53
CA ASP A 140 -5.05 -21.53 1.70
C ASP A 140 -3.56 -21.88 1.55
N LEU A 141 -2.73 -20.85 1.61
CA LEU A 141 -1.28 -20.94 1.43
C LEU A 141 -0.56 -20.11 2.50
N PHE A 142 -0.17 -20.79 3.58
CA PHE A 142 0.56 -20.14 4.67
C PHE A 142 2.03 -19.90 4.32
N ASP A 143 2.73 -20.89 3.79
CA ASP A 143 4.07 -20.74 3.25
C ASP A 143 4.01 -20.33 1.78
N ARG A 144 4.61 -19.19 1.46
CA ARG A 144 4.62 -18.62 0.11
C ARG A 144 5.69 -19.21 -0.80
N LYS A 145 6.58 -20.09 -0.29
CA LYS A 145 7.60 -20.72 -1.15
C LYS A 145 6.96 -21.52 -2.28
N GLY A 146 7.45 -21.33 -3.49
CA GLY A 146 6.91 -21.98 -4.69
C GLY A 146 5.68 -21.28 -5.28
N SER A 147 5.33 -20.05 -4.85
CA SER A 147 4.16 -19.33 -5.31
C SER A 147 4.48 -18.04 -6.07
N THR A 148 3.45 -17.53 -6.76
CA THR A 148 3.42 -16.19 -7.33
C THR A 148 2.21 -15.46 -6.77
N SER A 149 2.44 -14.31 -6.13
CA SER A 149 1.41 -13.43 -5.59
C SER A 149 1.37 -12.13 -6.40
N GLN A 150 0.19 -11.74 -6.84
CA GLN A 150 0.00 -10.40 -7.44
C GLN A 150 0.03 -9.34 -6.35
N ILE A 151 0.75 -8.26 -6.58
CA ILE A 151 0.82 -7.09 -5.69
C ILE A 151 -0.17 -6.05 -6.21
N ILE A 152 -1.43 -6.26 -5.88
CA ILE A 152 -2.54 -5.37 -6.24
C ILE A 152 -3.72 -5.63 -5.30
N HIS A 153 -4.44 -4.59 -4.94
CA HIS A 153 -5.71 -4.71 -4.22
C HIS A 153 -6.86 -4.93 -5.20
N TYR A 154 -7.79 -5.78 -4.85
CA TYR A 154 -9.08 -5.94 -5.50
C TYR A 154 -10.04 -6.64 -4.55
N ASN A 155 -11.29 -6.79 -4.94
CA ASN A 155 -12.31 -7.41 -4.09
C ASN A 155 -11.80 -8.69 -3.42
N THR A 156 -11.92 -8.77 -2.11
CA THR A 156 -11.51 -9.88 -1.25
C THR A 156 -9.99 -10.08 -1.09
N LYS A 157 -9.16 -9.20 -1.67
CA LYS A 157 -7.71 -9.26 -1.54
C LYS A 157 -7.15 -7.96 -0.96
N SER A 158 -6.42 -8.06 0.14
CA SER A 158 -5.66 -6.97 0.75
C SER A 158 -4.17 -7.30 0.71
N THR A 159 -3.44 -6.64 -0.18
CA THR A 159 -2.02 -6.90 -0.37
C THR A 159 -1.17 -6.02 0.54
N VAL A 160 -0.24 -6.65 1.26
CA VAL A 160 0.84 -5.98 2.00
C VAL A 160 2.16 -6.48 1.42
N PRO A 161 2.95 -5.66 0.70
CA PRO A 161 4.13 -6.11 -0.05
C PRO A 161 5.34 -6.37 0.86
N VAL A 162 5.14 -7.23 1.85
CA VAL A 162 6.13 -7.60 2.87
C VAL A 162 6.23 -9.10 2.98
N LEU A 163 7.46 -9.60 3.00
CA LEU A 163 7.77 -10.99 3.32
C LEU A 163 8.61 -11.07 4.59
N TYR A 164 8.28 -12.02 5.43
CA TYR A 164 9.15 -12.56 6.47
C TYR A 164 9.78 -13.87 5.98
N SER A 165 11.09 -13.98 6.06
CA SER A 165 11.85 -15.20 5.74
C SER A 165 12.16 -16.02 6.99
N SER A 166 12.09 -17.36 6.85
CA SER A 166 12.53 -18.29 7.91
C SER A 166 14.01 -18.12 8.28
N LEU A 167 14.82 -17.46 7.46
CA LEU A 167 16.21 -17.08 7.77
C LEU A 167 16.29 -15.89 8.74
N GLY A 168 15.14 -15.30 9.10
CA GLY A 168 15.00 -14.26 10.13
C GLY A 168 15.28 -12.85 9.63
N TYR A 169 14.94 -12.57 8.38
CA TYR A 169 14.89 -11.22 7.83
C TYR A 169 13.48 -10.89 7.32
N GLY A 170 13.21 -9.59 7.20
CA GLY A 170 12.05 -9.06 6.51
C GLY A 170 12.48 -8.36 5.24
N PHE A 171 11.64 -8.46 4.22
CA PHE A 171 11.78 -7.71 2.97
C PHE A 171 10.51 -6.91 2.74
N PHE A 172 10.63 -5.61 2.53
CA PHE A 172 9.53 -4.72 2.22
C PHE A 172 9.74 -4.08 0.85
N TRP A 173 8.85 -4.39 -0.09
CA TRP A 173 8.79 -3.77 -1.41
C TRP A 173 8.02 -2.45 -1.33
N ASN A 174 8.75 -1.34 -1.15
CA ASN A 174 8.19 0.00 -0.99
C ASN A 174 7.89 0.63 -2.36
N ASN A 175 6.96 0.03 -3.09
CA ASN A 175 6.60 0.49 -4.42
C ASN A 175 5.08 0.51 -4.60
N PRO A 176 4.48 1.66 -4.97
CA PRO A 176 3.02 1.79 -5.11
C PRO A 176 2.46 1.22 -6.41
N SER A 177 3.31 0.76 -7.34
CA SER A 177 2.86 0.18 -8.60
C SER A 177 2.23 -1.19 -8.40
N PRO A 178 1.18 -1.54 -9.14
CA PRO A 178 0.81 -2.93 -9.35
C PRO A 178 2.00 -3.76 -9.80
N GLY A 179 1.98 -5.06 -9.53
CA GLY A 179 3.06 -5.94 -9.91
C GLY A 179 2.89 -7.34 -9.33
N ARG A 180 3.99 -8.01 -9.04
CA ARG A 180 3.96 -9.35 -8.45
C ARG A 180 5.20 -9.68 -7.63
N CYS A 181 5.04 -10.64 -6.75
CA CYS A 181 6.13 -11.30 -6.04
C CYS A 181 6.15 -12.78 -6.41
N GLU A 182 7.29 -13.28 -6.84
CA GLU A 182 7.54 -14.69 -7.14
C GLU A 182 8.53 -15.25 -6.12
N THR A 183 8.17 -16.34 -5.44
CA THR A 183 9.01 -17.02 -4.45
C THR A 183 9.27 -18.45 -4.88
N THR A 184 9.82 -18.63 -6.07
CA THR A 184 10.07 -19.93 -6.67
C THR A 184 11.23 -20.67 -5.97
N ASN A 185 11.46 -21.92 -6.35
CA ASN A 185 12.62 -22.67 -5.85
C ASN A 185 13.95 -22.17 -6.41
N ASN A 186 13.93 -21.40 -7.49
CA ASN A 186 15.13 -20.90 -8.17
C ASN A 186 15.46 -19.44 -7.84
N HIS A 187 14.44 -18.64 -7.54
CA HIS A 187 14.61 -17.22 -7.26
C HIS A 187 13.45 -16.64 -6.44
N THR A 188 13.73 -15.51 -5.83
CA THR A 188 12.69 -14.58 -5.34
C THR A 188 12.73 -13.34 -6.21
N MET A 189 11.60 -12.96 -6.82
CA MET A 189 11.52 -11.83 -7.74
C MET A 189 10.38 -10.88 -7.33
N TRP A 190 10.68 -9.59 -7.32
CA TRP A 190 9.71 -8.52 -7.14
C TRP A 190 9.62 -7.70 -8.41
N VAL A 191 8.40 -7.45 -8.86
CA VAL A 191 8.11 -6.71 -10.08
C VAL A 191 7.17 -5.55 -9.76
N ALA A 192 7.51 -4.37 -10.28
CA ALA A 192 6.62 -3.23 -10.42
C ALA A 192 6.30 -3.06 -11.91
N ASP A 193 5.04 -3.01 -12.28
CA ASP A 193 4.65 -2.95 -13.70
C ASP A 193 4.90 -1.57 -14.31
N SER A 194 4.85 -0.48 -13.50
CA SER A 194 5.21 0.86 -13.95
C SER A 194 5.69 1.68 -12.75
N ALA A 195 6.98 2.00 -12.69
CA ALA A 195 7.57 2.75 -11.60
C ALA A 195 8.77 3.60 -12.06
N TYR A 196 9.01 4.70 -11.35
CA TYR A 196 10.17 5.56 -11.55
C TYR A 196 11.48 4.92 -11.08
N GLN A 197 11.41 4.16 -10.00
CA GLN A 197 12.56 3.53 -9.35
C GLN A 197 12.17 2.26 -8.61
N ALA A 198 13.12 1.33 -8.45
CA ALA A 198 13.02 0.30 -7.43
C ALA A 198 13.24 0.94 -6.05
N ASP A 199 12.46 0.54 -5.07
CA ASP A 199 12.61 0.96 -3.68
C ASP A 199 12.22 -0.21 -2.77
N TYR A 200 13.15 -0.68 -1.96
CA TYR A 200 12.88 -1.76 -1.03
C TYR A 200 13.76 -1.67 0.22
N LEU A 201 13.27 -2.28 1.28
CA LEU A 201 13.97 -2.32 2.57
C LEU A 201 14.22 -3.77 2.97
N VAL A 202 15.42 -4.05 3.46
CA VAL A 202 15.82 -5.34 4.03
C VAL A 202 16.19 -5.11 5.48
N TYR A 203 15.57 -5.85 6.38
CA TYR A 203 15.77 -5.68 7.82
C TYR A 203 15.76 -7.01 8.55
N ALA A 204 16.44 -7.07 9.69
CA ALA A 204 16.55 -8.29 10.48
C ALA A 204 16.39 -8.03 11.97
N ASP A 205 15.87 -9.05 12.67
CA ASP A 205 15.86 -9.08 14.13
C ASP A 205 15.92 -10.53 14.63
N LYS A 206 15.87 -10.72 15.96
CA LYS A 206 16.09 -12.01 16.62
C LYS A 206 14.90 -12.98 16.46
N THR A 207 13.68 -12.45 16.38
CA THR A 207 12.45 -13.25 16.34
C THR A 207 11.50 -12.76 15.25
N PRO A 208 10.54 -13.58 14.76
CA PRO A 208 9.52 -13.15 13.81
C PRO A 208 8.73 -11.93 14.30
N ALA A 209 8.35 -11.91 15.58
CA ALA A 209 7.62 -10.78 16.16
C ALA A 209 8.45 -9.49 16.14
N ALA A 210 9.76 -9.57 16.39
CA ALA A 210 10.64 -8.42 16.32
C ALA A 210 10.85 -7.93 14.87
N VAL A 211 10.90 -8.83 13.89
CA VAL A 211 10.93 -8.48 12.46
C VAL A 211 9.63 -7.79 12.04
N LEU A 212 8.47 -8.31 12.48
CA LEU A 212 7.19 -7.63 12.23
C LEU A 212 7.10 -6.25 12.90
N LYS A 213 7.60 -6.14 14.13
CA LYS A 213 7.71 -4.85 14.82
C LYS A 213 8.53 -3.84 14.00
N LYS A 214 9.63 -4.26 13.36
CA LYS A 214 10.41 -3.40 12.47
C LYS A 214 9.57 -2.83 11.33
N TYR A 215 8.74 -3.64 10.71
CA TYR A 215 7.81 -3.16 9.70
C TYR A 215 6.89 -2.06 10.26
N CYS A 216 6.33 -2.26 11.46
CA CYS A 216 5.52 -1.23 12.13
C CYS A 216 6.32 0.04 12.47
N ASP A 217 7.59 -0.10 12.89
CA ASP A 217 8.47 1.05 13.13
C ASP A 217 8.73 1.85 11.84
N LEU A 218 8.75 1.18 10.68
CA LEU A 218 8.97 1.80 9.37
C LEU A 218 7.72 2.48 8.81
N THR A 219 6.53 1.93 9.05
CA THR A 219 5.28 2.35 8.40
C THR A 219 4.28 3.01 9.35
N GLY A 220 4.52 2.93 10.64
CA GLY A 220 3.61 3.35 11.70
C GLY A 220 2.82 2.18 12.28
N TYR A 221 2.34 2.40 13.48
CA TYR A 221 1.50 1.44 14.20
C TYR A 221 0.03 1.71 13.89
N ALA A 222 -0.76 0.64 13.78
CA ALA A 222 -2.20 0.76 13.72
C ALA A 222 -2.74 1.48 14.97
N PRO A 223 -3.72 2.39 14.83
CA PRO A 223 -4.37 3.00 15.98
C PRO A 223 -5.07 1.92 16.81
N GLN A 224 -5.32 2.25 18.08
CA GLN A 224 -6.08 1.35 18.93
C GLN A 224 -7.48 1.12 18.35
N PHE A 225 -7.84 -0.15 18.16
CA PHE A 225 -9.15 -0.53 17.65
C PHE A 225 -10.24 -0.08 18.63
N PRO A 226 -11.26 0.66 18.18
CA PRO A 226 -12.30 1.15 19.09
C PRO A 226 -13.09 -0.02 19.67
N LYS A 227 -13.33 0.01 20.98
CA LYS A 227 -13.97 -1.09 21.70
C LYS A 227 -15.32 -1.50 21.12
N TRP A 228 -16.14 -0.54 20.68
CA TRP A 228 -17.44 -0.82 20.07
C TRP A 228 -17.32 -1.65 18.78
N ALA A 229 -16.27 -1.40 17.98
CA ALA A 229 -16.07 -2.08 16.70
C ALA A 229 -15.74 -3.58 16.84
N ALA A 230 -15.42 -4.06 18.05
CA ALA A 230 -15.28 -5.48 18.35
C ALA A 230 -16.62 -6.20 18.59
N GLY A 231 -17.75 -5.46 18.62
CA GLY A 231 -19.09 -6.02 18.78
C GLY A 231 -19.69 -6.54 17.48
N PHE A 232 -20.94 -6.96 17.54
CA PHE A 232 -21.66 -7.47 16.36
C PHE A 232 -22.09 -6.32 15.43
N TRP A 233 -21.81 -6.46 14.14
CA TRP A 233 -22.20 -5.52 13.09
C TRP A 233 -23.35 -6.11 12.29
N GLN A 234 -24.47 -5.39 12.25
CA GLN A 234 -25.60 -5.74 11.42
C GLN A 234 -25.46 -5.07 10.04
N SER A 235 -25.50 -5.85 9.00
CA SER A 235 -25.48 -5.38 7.61
C SER A 235 -26.52 -6.12 6.79
N LYS A 236 -26.97 -5.46 5.73
CA LYS A 236 -27.82 -6.00 4.67
C LYS A 236 -27.42 -5.33 3.37
N LEU A 237 -27.39 -6.06 2.29
CA LEU A 237 -27.27 -5.51 0.95
C LEU A 237 -28.69 -5.18 0.44
N ARG A 238 -29.27 -4.08 0.66
CA ARG A 238 -29.02 -2.81 1.35
C ARG A 238 -30.28 -2.42 2.14
N TYR A 239 -30.17 -1.51 3.08
CA TYR A 239 -31.35 -0.83 3.64
C TYR A 239 -31.78 0.29 2.69
N GLU A 240 -33.08 0.38 2.41
CA GLU A 240 -33.61 1.29 1.41
C GLU A 240 -34.13 2.60 2.01
N SER A 241 -34.33 2.63 3.35
CA SER A 241 -34.85 3.82 4.02
C SER A 241 -34.36 3.95 5.48
N GLN A 242 -34.49 5.17 5.99
CA GLN A 242 -34.27 5.49 7.38
C GLN A 242 -35.13 4.66 8.32
N ASP A 243 -36.42 4.49 7.98
CA ASP A 243 -37.37 3.76 8.81
C ASP A 243 -36.99 2.28 8.90
N GLU A 244 -36.53 1.66 7.79
CA GLU A 244 -36.08 0.28 7.79
C GLU A 244 -34.87 0.07 8.71
N VAL A 245 -33.87 0.98 8.69
CA VAL A 245 -32.72 0.94 9.59
C VAL A 245 -33.15 1.01 11.05
N LEU A 246 -34.05 1.97 11.39
CA LEU A 246 -34.50 2.14 12.74
C LEU A 246 -35.36 0.98 13.23
N GLU A 247 -36.22 0.42 12.36
CA GLU A 247 -37.04 -0.74 12.69
C GLU A 247 -36.18 -1.95 13.06
N VAL A 248 -35.17 -2.24 12.25
CA VAL A 248 -34.24 -3.33 12.53
C VAL A 248 -33.50 -3.14 13.85
N CYS A 249 -33.00 -1.93 14.11
CA CYS A 249 -32.29 -1.64 15.36
C CYS A 249 -33.19 -1.76 16.58
N ARG A 250 -34.42 -1.25 16.51
CA ARG A 250 -35.45 -1.37 17.57
C ARG A 250 -35.78 -2.83 17.84
N GLU A 251 -35.94 -3.65 16.81
CA GLU A 251 -36.26 -5.07 16.97
C GLU A 251 -35.10 -5.87 17.63
N TYR A 252 -33.83 -5.56 17.29
CA TYR A 252 -32.68 -6.11 18.01
C TYR A 252 -32.72 -5.76 19.50
N LYS A 253 -32.97 -4.49 19.84
CA LYS A 253 -33.08 -4.02 21.22
C LYS A 253 -34.24 -4.69 21.97
N LYS A 254 -35.42 -4.80 21.35
CA LYS A 254 -36.59 -5.47 21.90
C LYS A 254 -36.33 -6.94 22.23
N ARG A 255 -35.52 -7.62 21.44
CA ARG A 255 -35.11 -9.01 21.67
C ARG A 255 -33.96 -9.17 22.66
N GLY A 256 -33.41 -8.08 23.18
CA GLY A 256 -32.28 -8.12 24.10
C GLY A 256 -30.97 -8.53 23.44
N ILE A 257 -30.85 -8.35 22.10
CA ILE A 257 -29.64 -8.66 21.33
C ILE A 257 -28.91 -7.33 21.08
N ASP A 258 -27.70 -7.23 21.62
CA ASP A 258 -26.87 -6.04 21.41
C ASP A 258 -26.16 -6.11 20.07
N ILE A 259 -26.30 -5.04 19.28
CA ILE A 259 -25.51 -4.78 18.09
C ILE A 259 -24.66 -3.53 18.32
N ALA A 260 -23.41 -3.56 17.86
CA ALA A 260 -22.47 -2.46 18.00
C ALA A 260 -22.56 -1.46 16.86
N ALA A 261 -22.84 -1.96 15.66
CA ALA A 261 -22.94 -1.12 14.47
C ALA A 261 -24.02 -1.61 13.52
N ILE A 262 -24.58 -0.66 12.76
CA ILE A 262 -25.42 -0.94 11.60
C ILE A 262 -24.81 -0.30 10.36
N VAL A 263 -24.71 -1.08 9.27
CA VAL A 263 -24.14 -0.62 8.02
C VAL A 263 -25.22 -0.11 7.09
N ILE A 264 -25.09 1.13 6.65
CA ILE A 264 -25.89 1.75 5.60
C ILE A 264 -25.08 1.64 4.31
N ASP A 265 -25.41 0.64 3.51
CA ASP A 265 -24.68 0.28 2.31
C ASP A 265 -25.03 1.21 1.12
N TYR A 266 -24.49 0.95 -0.05
CA TYR A 266 -24.61 1.79 -1.26
C TYR A 266 -26.05 2.14 -1.66
N PHE A 267 -26.17 3.15 -2.53
CA PHE A 267 -27.45 3.70 -3.04
C PHE A 267 -28.40 4.29 -1.99
N HIS A 268 -27.87 4.77 -0.88
CA HIS A 268 -28.62 5.68 0.01
C HIS A 268 -28.57 7.14 -0.48
N TRP A 269 -27.80 7.40 -1.54
CA TRP A 269 -27.62 8.71 -2.19
C TRP A 269 -28.55 8.90 -3.40
N THR A 270 -28.71 10.15 -3.84
CA THR A 270 -29.51 10.52 -5.02
C THR A 270 -28.83 10.12 -6.31
N GLU A 271 -27.57 10.46 -6.48
CA GLU A 271 -26.71 10.08 -7.61
C GLU A 271 -25.32 9.68 -7.12
N GLN A 272 -24.66 8.81 -7.87
CA GLN A 272 -23.28 8.40 -7.56
C GLN A 272 -22.34 9.59 -7.56
N GLY A 273 -21.62 9.79 -6.44
CA GLY A 273 -20.69 10.91 -6.27
C GLY A 273 -21.32 12.16 -5.66
N GLU A 274 -22.58 12.13 -5.24
CA GLU A 274 -23.18 13.23 -4.46
C GLU A 274 -22.88 13.12 -2.97
N TRP A 275 -22.56 11.92 -2.49
CA TRP A 275 -22.19 11.67 -1.10
C TRP A 275 -23.11 12.36 -0.10
N LYS A 276 -24.42 12.09 -0.25
CA LYS A 276 -25.48 12.61 0.60
C LYS A 276 -26.64 11.63 0.65
N PHE A 277 -27.39 11.63 1.70
CA PHE A 277 -28.63 10.86 1.76
C PHE A 277 -29.68 11.39 0.80
N ASP A 278 -30.42 10.49 0.13
CA ASP A 278 -31.60 10.85 -0.63
C ASP A 278 -32.72 11.28 0.34
N PRO A 279 -33.14 12.55 0.33
CA PRO A 279 -34.12 13.05 1.29
C PRO A 279 -35.50 12.40 1.16
N LYS A 280 -35.78 11.72 0.07
CA LYS A 280 -37.03 10.98 -0.14
C LYS A 280 -37.12 9.78 0.79
N TYR A 281 -36.03 9.08 1.00
CA TYR A 281 -35.97 7.84 1.78
C TYR A 281 -35.26 8.03 3.12
N TRP A 282 -34.51 9.10 3.27
CA TRP A 282 -33.73 9.46 4.45
C TRP A 282 -34.05 10.90 4.85
N PRO A 283 -35.30 11.17 5.33
CA PRO A 283 -35.79 12.54 5.49
C PRO A 283 -35.11 13.30 6.65
N ASP A 284 -34.65 12.61 7.69
CA ASP A 284 -33.97 13.22 8.84
C ASP A 284 -32.80 12.35 9.34
N PRO A 285 -31.65 12.38 8.66
CA PRO A 285 -30.48 11.62 9.10
C PRO A 285 -29.97 12.00 10.48
N LYS A 286 -30.22 13.24 10.92
CA LYS A 286 -29.84 13.68 12.27
C LYS A 286 -30.66 13.00 13.35
N ALA A 287 -31.99 12.97 13.21
CA ALA A 287 -32.88 12.26 14.13
C ALA A 287 -32.57 10.75 14.14
N MET A 288 -32.33 10.15 12.99
CA MET A 288 -31.89 8.75 12.91
C MET A 288 -30.59 8.52 13.72
N TRP A 289 -29.60 9.38 13.56
CA TRP A 289 -28.37 9.28 14.33
C TRP A 289 -28.61 9.40 15.84
N ASP A 290 -29.40 10.36 16.24
CA ASP A 290 -29.68 10.59 17.68
C ASP A 290 -30.34 9.35 18.31
N GLU A 291 -31.30 8.71 17.63
CA GLU A 291 -31.93 7.49 18.09
C GLU A 291 -30.96 6.29 18.13
N LEU A 292 -30.15 6.11 17.08
CA LEU A 292 -29.12 5.05 17.07
C LEU A 292 -28.15 5.23 18.25
N LYS A 293 -27.71 6.45 18.50
CA LYS A 293 -26.82 6.79 19.61
C LYS A 293 -27.46 6.47 20.98
N GLU A 294 -28.75 6.77 21.18
CA GLU A 294 -29.47 6.39 22.38
C GLU A 294 -29.53 4.88 22.58
N MET A 295 -29.64 4.14 21.49
CA MET A 295 -29.55 2.67 21.49
C MET A 295 -28.11 2.12 21.64
N GLY A 296 -27.07 2.98 21.60
CA GLY A 296 -25.67 2.58 21.68
C GLY A 296 -25.17 1.90 20.40
N ILE A 297 -25.75 2.24 19.25
CA ILE A 297 -25.45 1.64 17.93
C ILE A 297 -24.72 2.67 17.06
N GLU A 298 -23.57 2.31 16.50
CA GLU A 298 -22.82 3.17 15.58
C GLU A 298 -23.25 2.93 14.12
N PRO A 299 -23.69 3.95 13.37
CA PRO A 299 -23.87 3.83 11.93
C PRO A 299 -22.52 3.84 11.22
N VAL A 300 -22.38 2.98 10.22
CA VAL A 300 -21.27 2.94 9.26
C VAL A 300 -21.85 3.15 7.89
N VAL A 301 -21.41 4.20 7.19
CA VAL A 301 -21.96 4.58 5.89
C VAL A 301 -21.00 4.22 4.79
N SER A 302 -21.47 3.49 3.78
CA SER A 302 -20.71 3.19 2.58
C SER A 302 -20.49 4.44 1.72
N VAL A 303 -19.28 4.64 1.25
CA VAL A 303 -18.89 5.76 0.38
C VAL A 303 -18.02 5.22 -0.74
N TRP A 304 -18.41 5.48 -1.97
CA TRP A 304 -17.66 5.05 -3.14
C TRP A 304 -16.86 6.21 -3.75
N PRO A 305 -15.62 5.97 -4.20
CA PRO A 305 -14.74 7.01 -4.76
C PRO A 305 -15.05 7.28 -6.24
N THR A 306 -16.32 7.23 -6.61
CA THR A 306 -16.76 7.37 -7.99
C THR A 306 -17.84 8.42 -8.13
N THR A 307 -17.93 9.01 -9.31
CA THR A 307 -18.94 10.01 -9.64
C THR A 307 -19.54 9.75 -11.02
N ASN A 308 -20.85 9.94 -11.12
CA ASN A 308 -21.62 9.86 -12.36
C ASN A 308 -21.69 11.25 -13.02
N PRO A 309 -21.69 11.37 -14.35
CA PRO A 309 -21.89 12.65 -15.05
C PRO A 309 -23.16 13.43 -14.67
N LYS A 310 -24.16 12.78 -14.09
CA LYS A 310 -25.37 13.42 -13.56
C LYS A 310 -25.21 14.01 -12.17
N SER A 311 -24.15 13.63 -11.46
CA SER A 311 -23.88 14.17 -10.11
C SER A 311 -23.67 15.67 -10.14
N GLU A 312 -24.20 16.37 -9.14
CA GLU A 312 -24.00 17.81 -8.96
C GLU A 312 -22.52 18.21 -8.81
N ASN A 313 -21.66 17.27 -8.40
CA ASN A 313 -20.24 17.49 -8.16
C ASN A 313 -19.37 17.22 -9.41
N TYR A 314 -19.92 16.54 -10.43
CA TYR A 314 -19.12 16.05 -11.56
C TYR A 314 -18.42 17.16 -12.35
N PHE A 315 -19.13 18.23 -12.66
CA PHE A 315 -18.60 19.32 -13.48
C PHE A 315 -17.41 20.00 -12.79
N GLU A 316 -17.58 20.40 -11.54
CA GLU A 316 -16.51 21.04 -10.75
C GLU A 316 -15.30 20.12 -10.62
N MET A 317 -15.51 18.84 -10.33
CA MET A 317 -14.43 17.87 -10.21
C MET A 317 -13.70 17.62 -11.53
N SER A 318 -14.42 17.57 -12.65
CA SER A 318 -13.79 17.36 -13.96
C SER A 318 -12.95 18.57 -14.40
N GLU A 319 -13.45 19.79 -14.21
CA GLU A 319 -12.70 21.01 -14.52
C GLU A 319 -11.44 21.18 -13.66
N ALA A 320 -11.52 20.79 -12.39
CA ALA A 320 -10.40 20.84 -11.46
C ALA A 320 -9.43 19.64 -11.56
N ASN A 321 -9.59 18.75 -12.55
CA ASN A 321 -8.80 17.53 -12.73
C ASN A 321 -8.78 16.63 -11.48
N MET A 322 -9.90 16.54 -10.78
CA MET A 322 -10.07 15.67 -9.61
C MET A 322 -10.57 14.25 -9.98
N LEU A 323 -10.79 13.99 -11.27
CA LEU A 323 -11.25 12.72 -11.81
C LEU A 323 -10.15 12.09 -12.67
N ILE A 324 -10.00 10.76 -12.56
CA ILE A 324 -9.06 10.03 -13.42
C ILE A 324 -9.54 10.04 -14.87
N ARG A 325 -8.58 9.90 -15.78
CA ARG A 325 -8.84 9.81 -17.22
C ARG A 325 -8.19 8.55 -17.79
N THR A 326 -8.74 8.07 -18.88
CA THR A 326 -8.05 7.07 -19.71
C THR A 326 -6.78 7.68 -20.33
N GLU A 327 -5.90 6.85 -20.89
CA GLU A 327 -4.69 7.30 -21.61
C GLU A 327 -5.02 8.31 -22.72
N ASN A 328 -6.21 8.22 -23.33
CA ASN A 328 -6.68 9.15 -24.34
C ASN A 328 -7.36 10.41 -23.77
N GLY A 329 -7.29 10.62 -22.46
CA GLY A 329 -7.84 11.79 -21.77
C GLY A 329 -9.35 11.77 -21.57
N GLN A 330 -10.02 10.64 -21.78
CA GLN A 330 -11.47 10.52 -21.63
C GLN A 330 -11.84 10.18 -20.18
N TYR A 331 -12.98 10.70 -19.72
CA TYR A 331 -13.66 10.29 -18.49
C TYR A 331 -14.54 9.04 -18.73
N GLY A 332 -15.05 8.45 -17.65
CA GLY A 332 -15.88 7.26 -17.74
C GLY A 332 -15.04 5.98 -17.78
N THR A 333 -14.55 5.61 -16.63
CA THR A 333 -13.55 4.53 -16.50
C THR A 333 -14.16 3.17 -16.26
N PHE A 334 -15.45 3.10 -15.86
CA PHE A 334 -16.17 1.83 -15.78
C PHE A 334 -17.69 2.03 -15.82
N ASP A 335 -18.42 0.98 -16.15
CA ASP A 335 -19.88 0.96 -16.22
C ASP A 335 -20.44 0.11 -15.08
N PHE A 336 -21.13 0.78 -14.16
CA PHE A 336 -21.85 0.17 -13.07
C PHE A 336 -23.07 1.03 -12.71
N TYR A 337 -24.28 0.59 -13.08
CA TYR A 337 -25.49 1.41 -13.03
C TYR A 337 -25.36 2.76 -13.75
N GLY A 338 -24.71 2.75 -14.90
CA GLY A 338 -24.34 3.89 -15.71
C GLY A 338 -22.84 4.20 -15.64
N GLN A 339 -22.44 5.13 -16.49
CA GLN A 339 -21.04 5.48 -16.63
C GLN A 339 -20.51 6.19 -15.37
N GLN A 340 -19.44 5.65 -14.79
CA GLN A 340 -18.80 6.14 -13.60
C GLN A 340 -17.36 6.57 -13.91
N THR A 341 -16.85 7.53 -13.12
CA THR A 341 -15.47 7.96 -13.16
C THR A 341 -14.91 7.96 -11.74
N PHE A 342 -13.76 7.32 -11.53
CA PHE A 342 -13.08 7.38 -10.23
C PHE A 342 -12.51 8.76 -9.95
N ILE A 343 -12.51 9.14 -8.69
CA ILE A 343 -11.76 10.31 -8.23
C ILE A 343 -10.26 10.08 -8.40
N ASP A 344 -9.49 11.15 -8.62
CA ASP A 344 -8.03 11.10 -8.64
C ASP A 344 -7.46 11.43 -7.24
N PRO A 345 -7.10 10.43 -6.42
CA PRO A 345 -6.55 10.67 -5.09
C PRO A 345 -5.13 11.27 -5.12
N THR A 346 -4.48 11.27 -6.27
CA THR A 346 -3.13 11.84 -6.43
C THR A 346 -3.16 13.36 -6.62
N ASN A 347 -4.31 13.91 -7.03
CA ASN A 347 -4.50 15.36 -7.05
C ASN A 347 -4.73 15.88 -5.60
N PRO A 348 -3.87 16.77 -5.09
CA PRO A 348 -3.94 17.24 -3.71
C PRO A 348 -5.22 17.99 -3.36
N ALA A 349 -5.99 18.45 -4.35
CA ALA A 349 -7.26 19.14 -4.14
C ALA A 349 -8.43 18.17 -3.92
N THR A 350 -8.34 16.93 -4.40
CA THR A 350 -9.44 15.95 -4.37
C THR A 350 -9.86 15.59 -2.94
N GLY A 351 -8.91 15.22 -2.08
CA GLY A 351 -9.22 14.81 -0.72
C GLY A 351 -9.95 15.91 0.08
N PRO A 352 -9.44 17.14 0.14
CA PRO A 352 -10.14 18.26 0.79
C PRO A 352 -11.53 18.54 0.21
N TYR A 353 -11.70 18.42 -1.10
CA TYR A 353 -12.98 18.63 -1.77
C TYR A 353 -14.02 17.59 -1.35
N VAL A 354 -13.69 16.32 -1.49
CA VAL A 354 -14.56 15.20 -1.11
C VAL A 354 -14.87 15.25 0.39
N TRP A 355 -13.89 15.50 1.24
CA TRP A 355 -14.09 15.64 2.68
C TRP A 355 -15.05 16.76 3.04
N LYS A 356 -14.99 17.91 2.36
CA LYS A 356 -15.93 19.03 2.57
C LYS A 356 -17.39 18.58 2.39
N ILE A 357 -17.65 17.73 1.39
CA ILE A 357 -18.99 17.22 1.09
C ILE A 357 -19.40 16.16 2.10
N LEU A 358 -18.54 15.18 2.37
CA LEU A 358 -18.80 14.14 3.39
C LEU A 358 -19.01 14.75 4.77
N LYS A 359 -18.22 15.76 5.11
CA LYS A 359 -18.37 16.47 6.38
C LYS A 359 -19.76 17.08 6.52
N LYS A 360 -20.19 17.85 5.52
CA LYS A 360 -21.50 18.51 5.50
C LYS A 360 -22.66 17.51 5.57
N ASN A 361 -22.57 16.41 4.78
CA ASN A 361 -23.72 15.54 4.53
C ASN A 361 -23.81 14.32 5.47
N TYR A 362 -22.73 14.00 6.21
CA TYR A 362 -22.70 12.88 7.15
C TYR A 362 -22.08 13.27 8.50
N TYR A 363 -20.86 13.80 8.49
CA TYR A 363 -20.12 14.02 9.72
C TYR A 363 -20.78 15.06 10.64
N ASP A 364 -21.32 16.13 10.09
CA ASP A 364 -22.00 17.19 10.85
C ASP A 364 -23.36 16.72 11.42
N TYR A 365 -23.95 15.65 10.88
CA TYR A 365 -25.09 14.95 11.49
C TYR A 365 -24.67 14.06 12.68
N GLY A 366 -23.38 13.75 12.80
CA GLY A 366 -22.83 12.89 13.86
C GLY A 366 -22.30 11.55 13.36
N ILE A 367 -22.52 11.18 12.10
CA ILE A 367 -22.04 9.93 11.46
C ILE A 367 -20.54 10.09 11.22
N ARG A 368 -19.72 9.25 11.84
CA ARG A 368 -18.26 9.38 11.83
C ARG A 368 -17.52 8.16 11.29
N ASN A 369 -18.26 7.09 10.99
CA ASN A 369 -17.68 5.85 10.53
C ASN A 369 -18.05 5.65 9.07
N PHE A 370 -17.03 5.49 8.22
CA PHE A 370 -17.20 5.36 6.78
C PHE A 370 -16.60 4.05 6.30
N TRP A 371 -17.30 3.37 5.42
CA TRP A 371 -16.82 2.26 4.64
C TRP A 371 -16.41 2.80 3.26
N LEU A 372 -15.11 2.98 3.04
CA LEU A 372 -14.57 3.39 1.75
C LEU A 372 -14.51 2.15 0.85
N ASP A 373 -15.57 1.95 0.10
CA ASP A 373 -15.79 0.80 -0.77
C ASP A 373 -15.47 1.14 -2.21
N GLU A 374 -15.25 0.15 -3.07
CA GLU A 374 -14.89 0.31 -4.48
C GLU A 374 -13.58 1.11 -4.73
N ALA A 375 -12.62 1.09 -3.77
CA ALA A 375 -11.37 1.84 -3.81
C ALA A 375 -10.16 0.98 -4.21
#